data_2c49d2a9a4b6ff03f6ecd960ab1a0ec4
#
_entry.id   2c49d2a9a4b6ff03f6ecd960ab1a0ec4
#
_cell.length_a   1.000
_cell.length_b   1.000
_cell.length_c   1.000
_cell.angle_alpha   90.00
_cell.angle_beta   90.00
_cell.angle_gamma   90.00
#
_symmetry.space_group_name_H-M   'P 1'
#
loop_
_entity.id
_entity.type
_entity.pdbx_description
1 polymer ?
#
loop_
_entity_poly.entity_id
_entity_poly.type
_entity_poly.pdbx_seq_one_letter_code
_entity_poly.pdbx_strand_id
1 'polypeptide(L)'
;MSFTKLVCGRLYDGVHDEIQAGREILIEDARIAEVGAHTATPAGCRIVDLSALTVTPGMIDAHVHASFFDWREIAKDPIYYSDGMRALAASECARRALSGGFTTIRHVGWFREDYVLDVRRAIDAGFLTGARMVAAPHFLCAPGSHGDSTQPLATNPALSRFLETQYPTMGSGPDFFRDAVRHEVKIGADFIKIMATGGFFTPNDSPEDRQLADDELRAIIDTAHALHRTVTAHAYTAELITTLAEMGIDGIEHASLADRAAIRLLEEKDIYVVPTFCPYDEIVLLDEDKLAQKPPAFQRKLRHYRDRLVESRRAILDSNLRLGYGTDLVTGYQNYECGREYSALLRNGMDPYRALRAATAENARIVGRADDIGTIEPGKLADIAAWPRDLLADDKALLDCAFVMKEGREYPTQCMLETR
;
A
#
# COMPACT_ATOMS: atom_id res chain seq x y z
N MET A 1 8.77 33.32 2.35
CA MET A 1 9.47 32.40 1.45
C MET A 1 10.70 31.90 2.17
N SER A 2 10.77 30.59 2.41
CA SER A 2 11.94 29.90 2.96
C SER A 2 12.58 29.08 1.86
N PHE A 3 13.91 29.07 1.83
CA PHE A 3 14.65 28.27 0.85
C PHE A 3 15.48 27.22 1.54
N THR A 4 15.45 26.01 1.01
CA THR A 4 16.33 24.90 1.41
C THR A 4 16.97 24.29 0.17
N LYS A 5 18.29 24.16 0.19
CA LYS A 5 19.06 23.47 -0.86
C LYS A 5 19.56 22.13 -0.33
N LEU A 6 19.26 21.06 -1.05
CA LEU A 6 19.84 19.74 -0.80
C LEU A 6 21.00 19.52 -1.77
N VAL A 7 22.17 19.18 -1.23
CA VAL A 7 23.37 18.80 -2.01
C VAL A 7 23.43 17.28 -2.02
N CYS A 8 23.08 16.66 -3.16
CA CYS A 8 22.93 15.21 -3.31
C CYS A 8 24.21 14.58 -3.84
N GLY A 9 24.71 13.52 -3.21
CA GLY A 9 25.79 12.73 -3.77
C GLY A 9 25.33 11.92 -4.99
N ARG A 10 24.20 11.25 -4.84
CA ARG A 10 23.50 10.49 -5.88
C ARG A 10 22.01 10.84 -5.84
N LEU A 11 21.37 10.89 -7.00
CA LEU A 11 19.95 11.20 -7.15
C LEU A 11 19.27 10.21 -8.08
N TYR A 12 18.23 9.54 -7.59
CA TYR A 12 17.19 8.91 -8.40
C TYR A 12 15.99 9.85 -8.44
N ASP A 13 15.62 10.34 -9.62
CA ASP A 13 14.59 11.39 -9.74
C ASP A 13 13.15 10.85 -9.88
N GLY A 14 13.00 9.52 -10.07
CA GLY A 14 11.71 8.88 -10.31
C GLY A 14 11.18 9.03 -11.75
N VAL A 15 11.89 9.73 -12.62
CA VAL A 15 11.57 9.93 -14.06
C VAL A 15 12.40 9.00 -14.92
N HIS A 16 13.70 8.91 -14.63
CA HIS A 16 14.67 8.17 -15.42
C HIS A 16 15.18 6.94 -14.65
N ASP A 17 15.40 5.84 -15.38
CA ASP A 17 16.00 4.62 -14.81
C ASP A 17 17.53 4.77 -14.72
N GLU A 18 17.96 5.78 -13.97
CA GLU A 18 19.38 6.06 -13.72
C GLU A 18 19.58 6.74 -12.36
N ILE A 19 20.76 6.56 -11.79
CA ILE A 19 21.22 7.32 -10.64
C ILE A 19 22.21 8.37 -11.11
N GLN A 20 21.84 9.64 -10.97
CA GLN A 20 22.62 10.81 -11.36
C GLN A 20 23.55 11.22 -10.22
N ALA A 21 24.82 11.54 -10.52
CA ALA A 21 25.77 12.02 -9.53
C ALA A 21 25.81 13.56 -9.47
N GLY A 22 26.10 14.10 -8.27
CA GLY A 22 26.40 15.52 -8.10
C GLY A 22 25.25 16.43 -8.48
N ARG A 23 24.05 16.19 -7.95
CA ARG A 23 22.87 17.02 -8.19
C ARG A 23 22.53 17.88 -6.97
N GLU A 24 21.90 19.01 -7.23
CA GLU A 24 21.34 19.90 -6.23
C GLU A 24 19.83 20.05 -6.44
N ILE A 25 19.07 20.16 -5.34
CA ILE A 25 17.64 20.44 -5.35
C ILE A 25 17.41 21.69 -4.55
N LEU A 26 16.84 22.74 -5.17
CA LEU A 26 16.38 23.93 -4.49
C LEU A 26 14.89 23.79 -4.19
N ILE A 27 14.52 24.01 -2.93
CA ILE A 27 13.16 23.95 -2.43
C ILE A 27 12.77 25.36 -1.98
N GLU A 28 11.59 25.81 -2.42
CA GLU A 28 10.93 27.03 -1.96
C GLU A 28 9.67 26.65 -1.19
N ASP A 29 9.66 26.93 0.11
CA ASP A 29 8.60 26.55 1.05
C ASP A 29 8.32 25.04 1.00
N ALA A 30 7.21 24.61 0.39
CA ALA A 30 6.81 23.19 0.30
C ALA A 30 7.16 22.53 -1.04
N ARG A 31 7.65 23.28 -2.03
CA ARG A 31 7.79 22.80 -3.40
C ARG A 31 9.22 22.84 -3.92
N ILE A 32 9.52 21.93 -4.81
CA ILE A 32 10.77 21.91 -5.56
C ILE A 32 10.75 23.08 -6.56
N ALA A 33 11.71 23.98 -6.44
CA ALA A 33 11.84 25.14 -7.32
C ALA A 33 12.78 24.83 -8.50
N GLU A 34 13.89 24.12 -8.25
CA GLU A 34 14.92 23.83 -9.27
C GLU A 34 15.64 22.51 -8.97
N VAL A 35 16.02 21.80 -10.01
CA VAL A 35 16.86 20.56 -9.94
C VAL A 35 17.94 20.65 -10.99
N GLY A 36 19.20 20.49 -10.61
CA GLY A 36 20.31 20.61 -11.57
C GLY A 36 21.65 20.15 -11.01
N ALA A 37 22.72 20.27 -11.82
CA ALA A 37 24.09 20.08 -11.34
C ALA A 37 24.48 21.20 -10.37
N HIS A 38 23.96 22.41 -10.60
CA HIS A 38 24.06 23.56 -9.72
C HIS A 38 22.74 24.29 -9.74
N THR A 39 22.25 24.64 -8.56
CA THR A 39 21.01 25.45 -8.39
C THR A 39 21.34 26.79 -7.76
N ALA A 40 20.40 27.74 -7.84
CA ALA A 40 20.54 29.02 -7.16
C ALA A 40 20.73 28.81 -5.65
N THR A 41 21.36 29.79 -5.00
CA THR A 41 21.48 29.82 -3.53
C THR A 41 20.99 31.21 -3.04
N PRO A 42 19.67 31.37 -2.89
CA PRO A 42 19.08 32.62 -2.40
C PRO A 42 19.63 33.04 -1.03
N ALA A 43 19.55 34.30 -0.72
CA ALA A 43 19.99 34.81 0.59
C ALA A 43 19.18 34.16 1.71
N GLY A 44 19.87 33.65 2.73
CA GLY A 44 19.25 32.93 3.84
C GLY A 44 18.82 31.45 3.53
N CYS A 45 19.23 30.95 2.37
CA CYS A 45 18.98 29.54 2.01
C CYS A 45 19.67 28.59 3.01
N ARG A 46 18.91 27.67 3.59
CA ARG A 46 19.45 26.57 4.40
C ARG A 46 20.06 25.51 3.46
N ILE A 47 21.30 25.12 3.73
CA ILE A 47 21.96 24.05 2.96
C ILE A 47 21.96 22.76 3.80
N VAL A 48 21.51 21.66 3.19
CA VAL A 48 21.52 20.32 3.76
C VAL A 48 22.46 19.45 2.91
N ASP A 49 23.50 18.95 3.54
CA ASP A 49 24.50 18.10 2.87
C ASP A 49 24.06 16.63 2.92
N LEU A 50 23.68 16.08 1.77
CA LEU A 50 23.34 14.67 1.53
C LEU A 50 24.34 14.02 0.57
N SER A 51 25.56 14.55 0.47
CA SER A 51 26.60 14.10 -0.49
C SER A 51 27.05 12.65 -0.28
N ALA A 52 26.87 12.09 0.91
CA ALA A 52 27.14 10.68 1.22
C ALA A 52 25.97 9.73 0.91
N LEU A 53 24.81 10.26 0.53
CA LEU A 53 23.55 9.50 0.42
C LEU A 53 23.06 9.41 -1.03
N THR A 54 22.16 8.45 -1.27
CA THR A 54 21.32 8.42 -2.48
C THR A 54 19.97 9.04 -2.16
N VAL A 55 19.66 10.15 -2.79
CA VAL A 55 18.40 10.88 -2.66
C VAL A 55 17.38 10.34 -3.64
N THR A 56 16.12 10.22 -3.21
CA THR A 56 14.99 9.74 -4.01
C THR A 56 13.76 10.61 -3.74
N PRO A 57 12.70 10.52 -4.58
CA PRO A 57 11.37 10.93 -4.13
C PRO A 57 11.02 10.23 -2.83
N GLY A 58 10.19 10.84 -2.01
CA GLY A 58 9.58 10.14 -0.88
C GLY A 58 8.85 8.90 -1.35
N MET A 59 9.11 7.75 -0.71
CA MET A 59 8.49 6.48 -1.09
C MET A 59 7.00 6.48 -0.76
N ILE A 60 6.26 5.68 -1.50
CA ILE A 60 4.81 5.49 -1.34
C ILE A 60 4.54 4.01 -1.16
N ASP A 61 3.80 3.64 -0.11
CA ASP A 61 3.28 2.29 0.08
C ASP A 61 1.79 2.28 -0.25
N ALA A 62 1.40 1.58 -1.31
CA ALA A 62 0.03 1.58 -1.82
C ALA A 62 -0.86 0.48 -1.25
N HIS A 63 -0.40 -0.31 -0.27
CA HIS A 63 -1.21 -1.33 0.38
C HIS A 63 -0.86 -1.49 1.86
N VAL A 64 -1.50 -0.71 2.71
CA VAL A 64 -1.27 -0.72 4.16
C VAL A 64 -2.60 -0.86 4.91
N HIS A 65 -2.58 -1.66 5.98
CA HIS A 65 -3.64 -1.69 7.00
C HIS A 65 -3.13 -0.93 8.23
N ALA A 66 -3.36 0.38 8.25
CA ALA A 66 -2.70 1.30 9.18
C ALA A 66 -3.04 1.05 10.66
N SER A 67 -4.22 0.51 10.96
CA SER A 67 -4.66 0.25 12.33
C SER A 67 -4.12 -1.05 12.94
N PHE A 68 -3.47 -1.91 12.16
CA PHE A 68 -2.87 -3.15 12.66
C PHE A 68 -1.60 -2.86 13.46
N PHE A 69 -1.59 -3.19 14.72
CA PHE A 69 -0.42 -3.03 15.57
C PHE A 69 0.11 -4.34 16.15
N ASP A 70 -0.66 -5.43 16.15
CA ASP A 70 -0.20 -6.80 16.37
C ASP A 70 -1.12 -7.79 15.65
N TRP A 71 -0.62 -8.47 14.62
CA TRP A 71 -1.38 -9.46 13.85
C TRP A 71 -1.93 -10.60 14.71
N ARG A 72 -1.27 -10.94 15.84
CA ARG A 72 -1.71 -11.98 16.77
C ARG A 72 -2.96 -11.58 17.52
N GLU A 73 -3.25 -10.29 17.59
CA GLU A 73 -4.40 -9.71 18.24
C GLU A 73 -5.54 -9.38 17.26
N ILE A 74 -5.33 -9.52 15.93
CA ILE A 74 -6.33 -9.17 14.89
C ILE A 74 -7.70 -9.78 15.19
N ALA A 75 -7.76 -11.06 15.56
CA ALA A 75 -9.02 -11.73 15.86
C ALA A 75 -9.75 -11.15 17.09
N LYS A 76 -9.03 -10.43 17.95
CA LYS A 76 -9.57 -9.79 19.15
C LYS A 76 -9.81 -8.29 18.93
N ASP A 77 -9.18 -7.68 17.94
CA ASP A 77 -9.16 -6.24 17.71
C ASP A 77 -10.56 -5.60 17.73
N PRO A 78 -11.58 -6.10 16.97
CA PRO A 78 -12.91 -5.50 16.96
C PRO A 78 -13.62 -5.50 18.32
N ILE A 79 -13.19 -6.35 19.24
CA ILE A 79 -13.85 -6.58 20.52
C ILE A 79 -13.12 -5.85 21.66
N TYR A 80 -11.77 -5.87 21.62
CA TYR A 80 -10.94 -5.43 22.74
C TYR A 80 -10.49 -3.98 22.65
N TYR A 81 -10.40 -3.43 21.43
CA TYR A 81 -9.85 -2.09 21.24
C TYR A 81 -10.92 -1.08 20.83
N SER A 82 -10.92 0.05 21.49
CA SER A 82 -11.76 1.18 21.14
C SER A 82 -11.29 1.85 19.85
N ASP A 83 -12.18 2.53 19.14
CA ASP A 83 -11.85 3.32 17.96
C ASP A 83 -10.75 4.36 18.24
N GLY A 84 -10.73 4.93 19.45
CA GLY A 84 -9.67 5.82 19.91
C GLY A 84 -8.30 5.13 19.96
N MET A 85 -8.21 3.90 20.50
CA MET A 85 -6.95 3.13 20.53
C MET A 85 -6.48 2.76 19.12
N ARG A 86 -7.41 2.39 18.25
CA ARG A 86 -7.13 2.05 16.85
C ARG A 86 -6.69 3.28 16.05
N ALA A 87 -7.29 4.45 16.30
CA ALA A 87 -6.83 5.72 15.72
C ALA A 87 -5.41 6.08 16.15
N LEU A 88 -5.05 5.85 17.42
CA LEU A 88 -3.67 6.03 17.90
C LEU A 88 -2.69 5.07 17.22
N ALA A 89 -3.09 3.80 17.02
CA ALA A 89 -2.27 2.83 16.28
C ALA A 89 -2.07 3.25 14.82
N ALA A 90 -3.13 3.72 14.14
CA ALA A 90 -3.04 4.22 12.77
C ALA A 90 -2.15 5.48 12.67
N SER A 91 -2.22 6.38 13.66
CA SER A 91 -1.35 7.55 13.72
C SER A 91 0.12 7.18 13.93
N GLU A 92 0.40 6.18 14.77
CA GLU A 92 1.76 5.68 14.99
C GLU A 92 2.30 4.97 13.74
N CYS A 93 1.47 4.17 13.04
CA CYS A 93 1.83 3.60 11.74
C CYS A 93 2.24 4.69 10.74
N ALA A 94 1.41 5.72 10.56
CA ALA A 94 1.70 6.82 9.64
C ALA A 94 2.98 7.59 10.04
N ARG A 95 3.20 7.80 11.35
CA ARG A 95 4.39 8.47 11.87
C ARG A 95 5.66 7.66 11.59
N ARG A 96 5.63 6.34 11.83
CA ARG A 96 6.76 5.45 11.60
C ARG A 96 7.03 5.22 10.12
N ALA A 97 6.01 5.09 9.29
CA ALA A 97 6.16 5.04 7.84
C ALA A 97 6.91 6.28 7.33
N LEU A 98 6.51 7.49 7.77
CA LEU A 98 7.23 8.73 7.44
C LEU A 98 8.69 8.68 7.89
N SER A 99 8.96 8.26 9.13
CA SER A 99 10.33 8.16 9.66
C SER A 99 11.18 7.11 8.93
N GLY A 100 10.54 6.15 8.27
CA GLY A 100 11.14 5.15 7.38
C GLY A 100 11.32 5.61 5.93
N GLY A 101 11.04 6.88 5.61
CA GLY A 101 11.20 7.44 4.24
C GLY A 101 9.97 7.29 3.34
N PHE A 102 8.85 6.76 3.87
CA PHE A 102 7.59 6.64 3.14
C PHE A 102 6.71 7.85 3.45
N THR A 103 6.70 8.82 2.55
CA THR A 103 5.97 10.10 2.76
C THR A 103 4.47 10.00 2.51
N THR A 104 4.04 8.92 1.84
CA THR A 104 2.63 8.63 1.57
C THR A 104 2.33 7.15 1.78
N ILE A 105 1.18 6.82 2.38
CA ILE A 105 0.65 5.47 2.51
C ILE A 105 -0.78 5.42 1.99
N ARG A 106 -1.17 4.31 1.33
CA ARG A 106 -2.55 4.04 0.93
C ARG A 106 -3.16 2.97 1.83
N HIS A 107 -4.09 3.39 2.69
CA HIS A 107 -4.84 2.50 3.54
C HIS A 107 -5.98 1.84 2.77
N VAL A 108 -6.01 0.52 2.73
CA VAL A 108 -6.93 -0.26 1.87
C VAL A 108 -8.12 -0.84 2.64
N GLY A 109 -8.43 -0.25 3.78
CA GLY A 109 -9.61 -0.56 4.57
C GLY A 109 -9.44 -1.73 5.52
N TRP A 110 -10.32 -1.75 6.47
CA TRP A 110 -10.60 -2.85 7.38
C TRP A 110 -12.00 -2.71 7.94
N PHE A 111 -12.28 -3.36 9.02
CA PHE A 111 -13.52 -3.36 9.76
C PHE A 111 -13.60 -2.14 10.69
N ARG A 112 -14.70 -1.35 10.63
CA ARG A 112 -14.97 -0.19 11.52
C ARG A 112 -13.81 0.83 11.57
N GLU A 113 -13.41 1.37 10.44
CA GLU A 113 -12.23 2.24 10.38
C GLU A 113 -12.53 3.70 9.98
N ASP A 114 -13.72 4.21 10.25
CA ASP A 114 -14.05 5.64 10.03
C ASP A 114 -13.00 6.58 10.64
N TYR A 115 -12.43 6.22 11.80
CA TYR A 115 -11.41 6.98 12.51
C TYR A 115 -10.11 7.19 11.71
N VAL A 116 -9.82 6.35 10.70
CA VAL A 116 -8.65 6.54 9.82
C VAL A 116 -8.77 7.85 9.06
N LEU A 117 -9.99 8.25 8.69
CA LEU A 117 -10.25 9.56 8.05
C LEU A 117 -9.98 10.73 9.00
N ASP A 118 -10.20 10.54 10.31
CA ASP A 118 -9.87 11.56 11.31
C ASP A 118 -8.36 11.66 11.53
N VAL A 119 -7.65 10.52 11.54
CA VAL A 119 -6.18 10.50 11.55
C VAL A 119 -5.61 11.24 10.33
N ARG A 120 -6.14 10.96 9.12
CA ARG A 120 -5.78 11.68 7.90
C ARG A 120 -6.00 13.18 8.05
N ARG A 121 -7.20 13.61 8.45
CA ARG A 121 -7.53 15.03 8.67
C ARG A 121 -6.59 15.70 9.68
N ALA A 122 -6.23 14.98 10.75
CA ALA A 122 -5.33 15.49 11.77
C ALA A 122 -3.88 15.65 11.26
N ILE A 123 -3.43 14.75 10.38
CA ILE A 123 -2.14 14.88 9.68
C ILE A 123 -2.17 16.06 8.71
N ASP A 124 -3.21 16.17 7.89
CA ASP A 124 -3.38 17.25 6.91
C ASP A 124 -3.48 18.62 7.59
N ALA A 125 -4.13 18.70 8.75
CA ALA A 125 -4.22 19.92 9.56
C ALA A 125 -2.94 20.22 10.39
N GLY A 126 -1.94 19.34 10.37
CA GLY A 126 -0.71 19.48 11.14
C GLY A 126 -0.82 19.23 12.64
N PHE A 127 -1.94 18.64 13.12
CA PHE A 127 -2.08 18.21 14.52
C PHE A 127 -1.28 16.94 14.83
N LEU A 128 -1.11 16.08 13.82
CA LEU A 128 -0.32 14.87 13.91
C LEU A 128 0.80 14.90 12.87
N THR A 129 1.94 14.32 13.23
CA THR A 129 3.04 14.04 12.30
C THR A 129 2.86 12.64 11.72
N GLY A 130 2.90 12.51 10.40
CA GLY A 130 2.81 11.21 9.74
C GLY A 130 2.92 11.31 8.21
N ALA A 131 3.05 10.17 7.57
CA ALA A 131 2.90 10.04 6.13
C ALA A 131 1.52 10.54 5.70
N ARG A 132 1.44 11.15 4.52
CA ARG A 132 0.15 11.49 3.87
C ARG A 132 -0.66 10.21 3.72
N MET A 133 -1.94 10.26 4.04
CA MET A 133 -2.82 9.09 3.93
C MET A 133 -3.80 9.27 2.76
N VAL A 134 -3.85 8.26 1.89
CA VAL A 134 -4.92 8.04 0.92
C VAL A 134 -5.70 6.83 1.40
N ALA A 135 -7.02 6.92 1.57
CA ALA A 135 -7.75 5.89 2.32
C ALA A 135 -9.08 5.48 1.68
N ALA A 136 -9.30 4.16 1.60
CA ALA A 136 -10.60 3.53 1.69
C ALA A 136 -10.77 3.07 3.15
N PRO A 137 -11.64 3.69 3.96
CA PRO A 137 -11.75 3.32 5.37
C PRO A 137 -12.26 1.90 5.58
N HIS A 138 -13.15 1.44 4.69
CA HIS A 138 -13.66 0.07 4.70
C HIS A 138 -13.48 -0.58 3.32
N PHE A 139 -13.35 -1.89 3.31
CA PHE A 139 -13.55 -2.65 2.08
C PHE A 139 -14.99 -3.16 2.00
N LEU A 140 -15.51 -3.32 0.77
CA LEU A 140 -16.81 -3.91 0.53
C LEU A 140 -16.66 -5.42 0.43
N CYS A 141 -17.49 -6.18 1.14
CA CYS A 141 -17.43 -7.63 1.18
C CYS A 141 -18.81 -8.27 1.42
N ALA A 142 -18.93 -9.55 1.07
CA ALA A 142 -20.10 -10.33 1.38
C ALA A 142 -19.99 -11.01 2.76
N PRO A 143 -21.09 -11.33 3.45
CA PRO A 143 -21.07 -12.15 4.65
C PRO A 143 -20.45 -13.53 4.38
N GLY A 144 -19.59 -14.01 5.28
CA GLY A 144 -18.84 -15.26 5.13
C GLY A 144 -17.63 -15.18 4.18
N SER A 145 -17.32 -14.00 3.64
CA SER A 145 -16.18 -13.79 2.74
C SER A 145 -14.86 -13.57 3.47
N HIS A 146 -13.76 -13.43 2.72
CA HIS A 146 -12.43 -13.11 3.27
C HIS A 146 -12.43 -11.82 4.11
N GLY A 147 -13.24 -10.85 3.74
CA GLY A 147 -13.40 -9.59 4.49
C GLY A 147 -14.27 -9.70 5.75
N ASP A 148 -14.94 -10.82 5.97
CA ASP A 148 -15.82 -11.00 7.13
C ASP A 148 -15.04 -11.41 8.38
N SER A 149 -14.66 -10.44 9.19
CA SER A 149 -13.96 -10.68 10.48
C SER A 149 -14.87 -11.30 11.55
N THR A 150 -16.17 -11.49 11.29
CA THR A 150 -17.09 -12.14 12.24
C THR A 150 -17.08 -13.66 12.13
N GLN A 151 -16.46 -14.24 11.10
CA GLN A 151 -16.40 -15.71 10.88
C GLN A 151 -15.98 -16.51 12.13
N PRO A 152 -14.95 -16.12 12.91
CA PRO A 152 -14.58 -16.86 14.12
C PRO A 152 -15.68 -16.87 15.19
N LEU A 153 -16.65 -15.96 15.10
CA LEU A 153 -17.74 -15.76 16.03
C LEU A 153 -19.06 -16.39 15.54
N ALA A 154 -19.08 -17.04 14.39
CA ALA A 154 -20.27 -17.61 13.78
C ALA A 154 -21.01 -18.63 14.70
N THR A 155 -20.29 -19.27 15.63
CA THR A 155 -20.85 -20.15 16.64
C THR A 155 -21.51 -19.43 17.82
N ASN A 156 -21.38 -18.08 17.89
CA ASN A 156 -22.07 -17.23 18.85
C ASN A 156 -22.99 -16.24 18.09
N PRO A 157 -24.24 -16.65 17.75
CA PRO A 157 -25.10 -15.86 16.85
C PRO A 157 -25.45 -14.47 17.39
N ALA A 158 -25.47 -14.28 18.70
CA ALA A 158 -25.80 -12.97 19.31
C ALA A 158 -24.65 -11.98 19.09
N LEU A 159 -23.40 -12.41 19.31
CA LEU A 159 -22.22 -11.59 19.13
C LEU A 159 -21.92 -11.35 17.64
N SER A 160 -22.02 -12.39 16.81
CA SER A 160 -21.88 -12.27 15.36
C SER A 160 -22.83 -11.23 14.80
N ARG A 161 -24.13 -11.34 15.09
CA ARG A 161 -25.17 -10.40 14.64
C ARG A 161 -24.93 -8.98 15.15
N PHE A 162 -24.48 -8.80 16.39
CA PHE A 162 -24.12 -7.48 16.89
C PHE A 162 -22.97 -6.87 16.08
N LEU A 163 -21.90 -7.62 15.84
CA LEU A 163 -20.75 -7.13 15.09
C LEU A 163 -21.10 -6.87 13.62
N GLU A 164 -21.89 -7.71 12.98
CA GLU A 164 -22.38 -7.50 11.61
C GLU A 164 -23.06 -6.13 11.43
N THR A 165 -23.79 -5.66 12.46
CA THR A 165 -24.41 -4.32 12.43
C THR A 165 -23.39 -3.17 12.44
N GLN A 166 -22.13 -3.46 12.74
CA GLN A 166 -21.03 -2.49 12.75
C GLN A 166 -20.30 -2.42 11.41
N TYR A 167 -20.73 -3.23 10.41
CA TYR A 167 -20.15 -3.24 9.06
C TYR A 167 -21.08 -2.55 8.06
N PRO A 168 -20.89 -1.27 7.76
CA PRO A 168 -21.74 -0.57 6.78
C PRO A 168 -21.54 -1.06 5.35
N THR A 169 -20.48 -1.82 5.10
CA THR A 169 -20.03 -2.25 3.76
C THR A 169 -20.04 -3.76 3.58
N MET A 170 -20.55 -4.53 4.55
CA MET A 170 -20.75 -5.97 4.46
C MET A 170 -22.21 -6.30 4.24
N GLY A 171 -22.54 -6.92 3.10
CA GLY A 171 -23.90 -7.30 2.75
C GLY A 171 -23.98 -8.04 1.43
N SER A 172 -25.16 -8.11 0.84
CA SER A 172 -25.43 -8.85 -0.41
C SER A 172 -26.42 -8.11 -1.28
N GLY A 173 -26.25 -8.29 -2.58
CA GLY A 173 -27.10 -7.74 -3.62
C GLY A 173 -26.65 -6.39 -4.17
N PRO A 174 -26.92 -6.11 -5.45
CA PRO A 174 -26.40 -4.94 -6.15
C PRO A 174 -26.86 -3.60 -5.55
N ASP A 175 -28.07 -3.53 -5.01
CA ASP A 175 -28.59 -2.30 -4.39
C ASP A 175 -27.88 -1.99 -3.08
N PHE A 176 -27.58 -3.02 -2.26
CA PHE A 176 -26.76 -2.87 -1.06
C PHE A 176 -25.40 -2.27 -1.40
N PHE A 177 -24.73 -2.82 -2.41
CA PHE A 177 -23.39 -2.35 -2.77
C PHE A 177 -23.38 -0.95 -3.41
N ARG A 178 -24.44 -0.56 -4.14
CA ARG A 178 -24.60 0.84 -4.59
C ARG A 178 -24.66 1.80 -3.41
N ASP A 179 -25.42 1.44 -2.38
CA ASP A 179 -25.54 2.27 -1.19
C ASP A 179 -24.27 2.28 -0.34
N ALA A 180 -23.56 1.14 -0.25
CA ALA A 180 -22.26 1.04 0.41
C ALA A 180 -21.21 1.94 -0.27
N VAL A 181 -21.10 1.93 -1.61
CA VAL A 181 -20.21 2.85 -2.34
C VAL A 181 -20.54 4.31 -2.06
N ARG A 182 -21.84 4.68 -2.07
CA ARG A 182 -22.28 6.05 -1.76
C ARG A 182 -21.94 6.43 -0.32
N HIS A 183 -22.06 5.48 0.61
CA HIS A 183 -21.66 5.68 2.00
C HIS A 183 -20.18 5.98 2.11
N GLU A 184 -19.31 5.16 1.52
CA GLU A 184 -17.85 5.36 1.52
C GLU A 184 -17.47 6.73 0.95
N VAL A 185 -18.04 7.10 -0.19
CA VAL A 185 -17.82 8.43 -0.80
C VAL A 185 -18.32 9.56 0.10
N LYS A 186 -19.48 9.39 0.73
CA LYS A 186 -20.06 10.38 1.67
C LYS A 186 -19.16 10.66 2.87
N ILE A 187 -18.57 9.63 3.46
CA ILE A 187 -17.68 9.80 4.62
C ILE A 187 -16.30 10.32 4.23
N GLY A 188 -15.91 10.21 2.94
CA GLY A 188 -14.70 10.79 2.40
C GLY A 188 -13.63 9.79 1.96
N ALA A 189 -14.02 8.58 1.55
CA ALA A 189 -13.11 7.63 0.92
C ALA A 189 -12.49 8.23 -0.36
N ASP A 190 -11.19 8.02 -0.57
CA ASP A 190 -10.48 8.47 -1.75
C ASP A 190 -10.68 7.52 -2.94
N PHE A 191 -10.89 6.24 -2.67
CA PHE A 191 -11.15 5.16 -3.62
C PHE A 191 -12.02 4.07 -2.96
N ILE A 192 -12.43 3.06 -3.72
CA ILE A 192 -13.21 1.92 -3.23
C ILE A 192 -12.33 0.67 -3.25
N LYS A 193 -12.31 -0.09 -2.15
CA LYS A 193 -11.69 -1.40 -2.04
C LYS A 193 -12.75 -2.47 -1.94
N ILE A 194 -12.58 -3.59 -2.65
CA ILE A 194 -13.47 -4.76 -2.58
C ILE A 194 -12.71 -6.04 -2.28
N MET A 195 -13.38 -7.00 -1.64
CA MET A 195 -12.92 -8.36 -1.44
C MET A 195 -13.63 -9.27 -2.44
N ALA A 196 -12.96 -9.60 -3.55
CA ALA A 196 -13.58 -10.32 -4.65
C ALA A 196 -13.31 -11.82 -4.63
N THR A 197 -12.18 -12.27 -4.05
CA THR A 197 -11.88 -13.70 -3.81
C THR A 197 -11.73 -14.00 -2.32
N GLY A 198 -11.77 -15.27 -1.97
CA GLY A 198 -11.28 -15.77 -0.68
C GLY A 198 -9.77 -15.60 -0.54
N GLY A 199 -9.20 -15.99 0.61
CA GLY A 199 -7.81 -15.76 0.93
C GLY A 199 -7.06 -16.94 1.52
N PHE A 200 -5.77 -16.72 1.79
CA PHE A 200 -4.92 -17.74 2.40
C PHE A 200 -5.07 -17.79 3.92
N PHE A 201 -5.34 -16.66 4.56
CA PHE A 201 -5.30 -16.51 6.03
C PHE A 201 -6.63 -16.79 6.72
N THR A 202 -7.75 -16.74 6.03
CA THR A 202 -9.07 -17.11 6.55
C THR A 202 -9.26 -18.63 6.56
N PRO A 203 -9.85 -19.21 7.60
CA PRO A 203 -9.93 -20.68 7.71
C PRO A 203 -10.97 -21.33 6.80
N ASN A 204 -12.06 -20.64 6.49
CA ASN A 204 -13.27 -21.23 5.89
C ASN A 204 -13.53 -20.84 4.43
N ASP A 205 -12.57 -20.20 3.78
CA ASP A 205 -12.62 -19.84 2.37
C ASP A 205 -11.41 -20.40 1.59
N SER A 206 -11.41 -20.23 0.29
CA SER A 206 -10.30 -20.57 -0.60
C SER A 206 -9.95 -19.36 -1.48
N PRO A 207 -8.67 -19.18 -1.85
CA PRO A 207 -8.28 -18.17 -2.85
C PRO A 207 -9.05 -18.27 -4.18
N GLU A 208 -9.65 -19.41 -4.49
CA GLU A 208 -10.47 -19.62 -5.68
C GLU A 208 -11.96 -19.33 -5.48
N ASP A 209 -12.40 -19.11 -4.24
CA ASP A 209 -13.79 -18.78 -3.98
C ASP A 209 -14.11 -17.38 -4.51
N ARG A 210 -15.01 -17.32 -5.46
CA ARG A 210 -15.59 -16.05 -5.90
C ARG A 210 -16.60 -15.57 -4.86
N GLN A 211 -16.39 -14.38 -4.33
CA GLN A 211 -17.13 -13.90 -3.16
C GLN A 211 -18.19 -12.83 -3.49
N LEU A 212 -18.15 -12.25 -4.69
CA LEU A 212 -19.14 -11.31 -5.19
C LEU A 212 -19.68 -11.75 -6.54
N ALA A 213 -21.00 -11.64 -6.75
CA ALA A 213 -21.65 -11.95 -8.01
C ALA A 213 -21.37 -10.87 -9.09
N ASP A 214 -21.59 -11.17 -10.36
CA ASP A 214 -21.33 -10.24 -11.48
C ASP A 214 -22.12 -8.94 -11.36
N ASP A 215 -23.37 -9.03 -10.96
CA ASP A 215 -24.24 -7.87 -10.80
C ASP A 215 -23.84 -7.00 -9.60
N GLU A 216 -23.28 -7.60 -8.54
CA GLU A 216 -22.71 -6.90 -7.40
C GLU A 216 -21.42 -6.16 -7.78
N LEU A 217 -20.48 -6.84 -8.45
CA LEU A 217 -19.24 -6.25 -8.95
C LEU A 217 -19.52 -5.08 -9.89
N ARG A 218 -20.46 -5.24 -10.84
CA ARG A 218 -20.87 -4.19 -11.76
C ARG A 218 -21.51 -3.02 -11.02
N ALA A 219 -22.37 -3.28 -10.03
CA ALA A 219 -23.00 -2.25 -9.23
C ALA A 219 -21.98 -1.40 -8.48
N ILE A 220 -20.91 -2.02 -7.96
CA ILE A 220 -19.82 -1.33 -7.27
C ILE A 220 -19.04 -0.45 -8.26
N ILE A 221 -18.52 -1.05 -9.34
CA ILE A 221 -17.64 -0.38 -10.31
C ILE A 221 -18.39 0.81 -10.95
N ASP A 222 -19.59 0.59 -11.49
CA ASP A 222 -20.37 1.63 -12.16
C ASP A 222 -20.72 2.79 -11.20
N THR A 223 -21.08 2.47 -9.94
CA THR A 223 -21.43 3.50 -8.96
C THR A 223 -20.20 4.31 -8.53
N ALA A 224 -19.07 3.66 -8.31
CA ALA A 224 -17.83 4.32 -7.94
C ALA A 224 -17.34 5.25 -9.06
N HIS A 225 -17.34 4.78 -10.31
CA HIS A 225 -16.95 5.58 -11.47
C HIS A 225 -17.89 6.77 -11.70
N ALA A 226 -19.21 6.58 -11.53
CA ALA A 226 -20.18 7.68 -11.60
C ALA A 226 -19.94 8.76 -10.53
N LEU A 227 -19.27 8.41 -9.43
CA LEU A 227 -18.89 9.31 -8.34
C LEU A 227 -17.40 9.71 -8.39
N HIS A 228 -16.71 9.46 -9.51
CA HIS A 228 -15.31 9.77 -9.75
C HIS A 228 -14.37 9.13 -8.70
N ARG A 229 -14.62 7.88 -8.35
CA ARG A 229 -13.75 7.07 -7.49
C ARG A 229 -13.28 5.84 -8.26
N THR A 230 -11.99 5.54 -8.11
CA THR A 230 -11.39 4.30 -8.61
C THR A 230 -11.78 3.13 -7.71
N VAL A 231 -11.73 1.92 -8.29
CA VAL A 231 -12.01 0.67 -7.58
C VAL A 231 -10.81 -0.26 -7.69
N THR A 232 -10.38 -0.82 -6.56
CA THR A 232 -9.36 -1.87 -6.53
C THR A 232 -9.88 -3.11 -5.82
N ALA A 233 -9.49 -4.30 -6.31
CA ALA A 233 -9.97 -5.57 -5.82
C ALA A 233 -8.86 -6.44 -5.22
N HIS A 234 -9.07 -6.95 -4.00
CA HIS A 234 -8.42 -8.17 -3.57
C HIS A 234 -8.89 -9.31 -4.49
N ALA A 235 -8.01 -9.81 -5.34
CA ALA A 235 -8.32 -10.85 -6.31
C ALA A 235 -7.09 -11.72 -6.62
N TYR A 236 -7.24 -13.04 -6.55
CA TYR A 236 -6.14 -13.97 -6.80
C TYR A 236 -6.20 -14.62 -8.17
N THR A 237 -7.37 -15.13 -8.57
CA THR A 237 -7.49 -16.07 -9.70
C THR A 237 -7.55 -15.39 -11.06
N ALA A 238 -6.94 -16.03 -12.06
CA ALA A 238 -6.97 -15.53 -13.43
C ALA A 238 -8.39 -15.32 -13.97
N GLU A 239 -9.33 -16.21 -13.65
CA GLU A 239 -10.73 -16.14 -14.08
C GLU A 239 -11.40 -14.86 -13.57
N LEU A 240 -11.32 -14.59 -12.25
CA LEU A 240 -11.96 -13.40 -11.68
C LEU A 240 -11.23 -12.11 -12.08
N ILE A 241 -9.90 -12.12 -12.16
CA ILE A 241 -9.12 -11.00 -12.66
C ILE A 241 -9.56 -10.64 -14.08
N THR A 242 -9.75 -11.63 -14.96
CA THR A 242 -10.27 -11.42 -16.31
C THR A 242 -11.66 -10.78 -16.29
N THR A 243 -12.56 -11.32 -15.47
CA THR A 243 -13.92 -10.77 -15.31
C THR A 243 -13.90 -9.31 -14.84
N LEU A 244 -13.08 -8.99 -13.83
CA LEU A 244 -12.93 -7.63 -13.31
C LEU A 244 -12.33 -6.68 -14.35
N ALA A 245 -11.33 -7.15 -15.10
CA ALA A 245 -10.72 -6.38 -16.18
C ALA A 245 -11.72 -6.06 -17.31
N GLU A 246 -12.59 -7.01 -17.66
CA GLU A 246 -13.66 -6.80 -18.63
C GLU A 246 -14.75 -5.85 -18.13
N MET A 247 -14.98 -5.81 -16.82
CA MET A 247 -15.88 -4.87 -16.16
C MET A 247 -15.29 -3.45 -16.03
N GLY A 248 -14.00 -3.27 -16.29
CA GLY A 248 -13.33 -1.96 -16.25
C GLY A 248 -12.87 -1.55 -14.88
N ILE A 249 -12.45 -2.50 -14.04
CA ILE A 249 -11.81 -2.19 -12.75
C ILE A 249 -10.51 -1.41 -12.96
N ASP A 250 -10.13 -0.57 -11.98
CA ASP A 250 -8.92 0.28 -12.10
C ASP A 250 -7.66 -0.43 -11.60
N GLY A 251 -7.77 -1.34 -10.63
CA GLY A 251 -6.62 -2.01 -10.05
C GLY A 251 -6.92 -3.36 -9.41
N ILE A 252 -5.86 -4.17 -9.30
CA ILE A 252 -5.87 -5.49 -8.66
C ILE A 252 -4.82 -5.50 -7.55
N GLU A 253 -5.21 -5.95 -6.37
CA GLU A 253 -4.32 -6.25 -5.27
C GLU A 253 -3.96 -7.74 -5.29
N HIS A 254 -2.69 -8.06 -5.05
CA HIS A 254 -2.10 -9.39 -5.02
C HIS A 254 -1.93 -10.06 -6.39
N ALA A 255 -3.00 -10.39 -7.10
CA ALA A 255 -2.97 -11.15 -8.36
C ALA A 255 -2.16 -12.47 -8.27
N SER A 256 -2.06 -13.07 -7.06
CA SER A 256 -1.06 -14.09 -6.73
C SER A 256 -1.27 -15.44 -7.41
N LEU A 257 -2.42 -15.68 -8.08
CA LEU A 257 -2.72 -16.86 -8.89
C LEU A 257 -3.11 -16.46 -10.32
N ALA A 258 -2.73 -15.26 -10.77
CA ALA A 258 -2.91 -14.82 -12.15
C ALA A 258 -2.07 -15.69 -13.11
N ASP A 259 -2.62 -15.99 -14.26
CA ASP A 259 -1.89 -16.60 -15.37
C ASP A 259 -1.39 -15.54 -16.38
N ARG A 260 -0.57 -15.97 -17.33
CA ARG A 260 -0.03 -15.08 -18.36
C ARG A 260 -1.11 -14.44 -19.25
N ALA A 261 -2.29 -15.07 -19.39
CA ALA A 261 -3.38 -14.52 -20.20
C ALA A 261 -4.08 -13.36 -19.47
N ALA A 262 -4.40 -13.55 -18.18
CA ALA A 262 -4.95 -12.50 -17.33
C ALA A 262 -3.98 -11.31 -17.20
N ILE A 263 -2.68 -11.57 -17.03
CA ILE A 263 -1.65 -10.53 -16.96
C ILE A 263 -1.60 -9.70 -18.25
N ARG A 264 -1.60 -10.32 -19.44
CA ARG A 264 -1.66 -9.60 -20.73
C ARG A 264 -2.92 -8.75 -20.86
N LEU A 265 -4.06 -9.25 -20.40
CA LEU A 265 -5.31 -8.47 -20.43
C LEU A 265 -5.22 -7.23 -19.54
N LEU A 266 -4.60 -7.34 -18.36
CA LEU A 266 -4.36 -6.19 -17.47
C LEU A 266 -3.41 -5.17 -18.12
N GLU A 267 -2.36 -5.62 -18.84
CA GLU A 267 -1.46 -4.75 -19.62
C GLU A 267 -2.22 -4.01 -20.72
N GLU A 268 -3.00 -4.74 -21.52
CA GLU A 268 -3.78 -4.19 -22.65
C GLU A 268 -4.78 -3.13 -22.19
N LYS A 269 -5.33 -3.27 -20.99
CA LYS A 269 -6.34 -2.36 -20.43
C LYS A 269 -5.75 -1.29 -19.50
N ASP A 270 -4.43 -1.24 -19.34
CA ASP A 270 -3.72 -0.34 -18.41
C ASP A 270 -4.21 -0.43 -16.95
N ILE A 271 -4.60 -1.63 -16.50
CA ILE A 271 -5.02 -1.89 -15.12
C ILE A 271 -3.78 -2.14 -14.27
N TYR A 272 -3.61 -1.41 -13.16
CA TYR A 272 -2.45 -1.61 -12.29
C TYR A 272 -2.59 -2.85 -11.39
N VAL A 273 -1.44 -3.38 -10.98
CA VAL A 273 -1.36 -4.45 -9.98
C VAL A 273 -0.46 -4.01 -8.83
N VAL A 274 -0.93 -4.16 -7.60
CA VAL A 274 -0.11 -4.05 -6.38
C VAL A 274 0.14 -5.47 -5.86
N PRO A 275 1.29 -6.08 -6.14
CA PRO A 275 1.47 -7.53 -6.02
C PRO A 275 1.68 -8.02 -4.58
N THR A 276 2.07 -7.16 -3.65
CA THR A 276 2.27 -7.48 -2.22
C THR A 276 3.06 -8.76 -1.99
N PHE A 277 4.29 -8.84 -2.49
CA PHE A 277 5.10 -10.05 -2.37
C PHE A 277 5.53 -10.34 -0.93
N CYS A 278 5.65 -9.29 -0.11
CA CYS A 278 6.18 -9.40 1.24
C CYS A 278 5.45 -10.43 2.14
N PRO A 279 4.10 -10.47 2.23
CA PRO A 279 3.41 -11.44 3.08
C PRO A 279 3.62 -12.89 2.65
N TYR A 280 3.84 -13.12 1.35
CA TYR A 280 3.95 -14.44 0.76
C TYR A 280 5.39 -14.90 0.54
N ASP A 281 6.36 -14.00 0.54
CA ASP A 281 7.76 -14.30 0.24
C ASP A 281 8.32 -15.33 1.23
N GLU A 282 8.19 -15.07 2.52
CA GLU A 282 8.62 -16.00 3.56
C GLU A 282 7.77 -17.28 3.60
N ILE A 283 6.47 -17.17 3.29
CA ILE A 283 5.52 -18.28 3.34
C ILE A 283 5.77 -19.26 2.20
N VAL A 284 6.00 -18.78 0.99
CA VAL A 284 6.31 -19.63 -0.17
C VAL A 284 7.65 -20.34 0.01
N LEU A 285 8.59 -19.69 0.71
CA LEU A 285 9.92 -20.23 0.98
C LEU A 285 10.01 -21.06 2.28
N LEU A 286 8.90 -21.21 3.06
CA LEU A 286 8.91 -22.02 4.28
C LEU A 286 9.33 -23.47 3.96
N ASP A 287 10.28 -23.99 4.75
CA ASP A 287 10.55 -25.40 4.84
C ASP A 287 9.37 -26.15 5.51
N GLU A 288 9.33 -27.48 5.38
CA GLU A 288 8.23 -28.29 5.92
C GLU A 288 8.14 -28.21 7.46
N ASP A 289 9.25 -28.03 8.19
CA ASP A 289 9.27 -27.92 9.65
C ASP A 289 8.59 -26.64 10.11
N LYS A 290 8.87 -25.53 9.45
CA LYS A 290 8.23 -24.23 9.74
C LYS A 290 6.77 -24.21 9.28
N LEU A 291 6.49 -24.81 8.14
CA LEU A 291 5.12 -24.94 7.65
C LEU A 291 4.25 -25.75 8.61
N ALA A 292 4.79 -26.85 9.18
CA ALA A 292 4.09 -27.68 10.16
C ALA A 292 3.65 -26.91 11.44
N GLN A 293 4.29 -25.78 11.74
CA GLN A 293 3.94 -24.91 12.89
C GLN A 293 2.77 -23.95 12.59
N LYS A 294 2.33 -23.86 11.35
CA LYS A 294 1.22 -22.99 10.94
C LYS A 294 -0.13 -23.70 11.14
N PRO A 295 -1.26 -22.96 11.21
CA PRO A 295 -2.59 -23.56 11.32
C PRO A 295 -2.86 -24.58 10.19
N PRO A 296 -3.55 -25.72 10.47
CA PRO A 296 -3.75 -26.78 9.46
C PRO A 296 -4.44 -26.32 8.17
N ALA A 297 -5.40 -25.40 8.27
CA ALA A 297 -6.07 -24.85 7.08
C ALA A 297 -5.08 -24.11 6.17
N PHE A 298 -4.21 -23.30 6.76
CA PHE A 298 -3.16 -22.59 6.05
C PHE A 298 -2.13 -23.53 5.40
N GLN A 299 -1.69 -24.58 6.14
CA GLN A 299 -0.79 -25.60 5.58
C GLN A 299 -1.37 -26.25 4.33
N ARG A 300 -2.67 -26.64 4.36
CA ARG A 300 -3.35 -27.25 3.20
C ARG A 300 -3.38 -26.31 2.00
N LYS A 301 -3.78 -25.05 2.20
CA LYS A 301 -3.83 -24.04 1.15
C LYS A 301 -2.45 -23.81 0.55
N LEU A 302 -1.42 -23.60 1.37
CA LEU A 302 -0.09 -23.35 0.85
C LEU A 302 0.47 -24.52 0.05
N ARG A 303 0.36 -25.76 0.54
CA ARG A 303 0.81 -26.93 -0.23
C ARG A 303 0.09 -27.08 -1.57
N HIS A 304 -1.20 -26.72 -1.62
CA HIS A 304 -1.99 -26.80 -2.84
C HIS A 304 -1.61 -25.72 -3.87
N TYR A 305 -1.34 -24.51 -3.42
CA TYR A 305 -1.16 -23.36 -4.31
C TYR A 305 0.31 -22.94 -4.53
N ARG A 306 1.25 -23.51 -3.79
CA ARG A 306 2.67 -23.05 -3.77
C ARG A 306 3.29 -22.91 -5.16
N ASP A 307 3.15 -23.90 -6.01
CA ASP A 307 3.73 -23.90 -7.36
C ASP A 307 3.08 -22.80 -8.22
N ARG A 308 1.78 -22.65 -8.14
CA ARG A 308 1.03 -21.59 -8.84
C ARG A 308 1.39 -20.19 -8.34
N LEU A 309 1.63 -20.03 -7.03
CA LEU A 309 2.14 -18.75 -6.48
C LEU A 309 3.50 -18.39 -7.07
N VAL A 310 4.41 -19.36 -7.20
CA VAL A 310 5.73 -19.14 -7.83
C VAL A 310 5.60 -18.81 -9.31
N GLU A 311 4.75 -19.52 -10.04
CA GLU A 311 4.51 -19.27 -11.47
C GLU A 311 3.90 -17.90 -11.73
N SER A 312 2.89 -17.50 -10.94
CA SER A 312 2.25 -16.19 -11.04
C SER A 312 3.24 -15.06 -10.76
N ARG A 313 4.07 -15.19 -9.72
CA ARG A 313 5.12 -14.20 -9.43
C ARG A 313 6.08 -14.00 -10.60
N ARG A 314 6.56 -15.10 -11.20
CA ARG A 314 7.41 -15.04 -12.40
C ARG A 314 6.69 -14.35 -13.55
N ALA A 315 5.44 -14.70 -13.79
CA ALA A 315 4.64 -14.09 -14.85
C ALA A 315 4.46 -12.57 -14.65
N ILE A 316 4.22 -12.11 -13.41
CA ILE A 316 4.16 -10.70 -13.04
C ILE A 316 5.51 -10.00 -13.27
N LEU A 317 6.61 -10.61 -12.84
CA LEU A 317 7.95 -10.04 -13.00
C LEU A 317 8.39 -9.95 -14.47
N ASP A 318 8.04 -10.95 -15.28
CA ASP A 318 8.34 -11.02 -16.74
C ASP A 318 7.47 -10.06 -17.57
N SER A 319 6.46 -9.44 -16.98
CA SER A 319 5.45 -8.61 -17.67
C SER A 319 5.86 -7.13 -17.77
N ASN A 320 5.12 -6.36 -18.58
CA ASN A 320 5.19 -4.91 -18.63
C ASN A 320 4.03 -4.25 -17.84
N LEU A 321 3.40 -4.99 -16.93
CA LEU A 321 2.35 -4.46 -16.07
C LEU A 321 2.79 -3.16 -15.38
N ARG A 322 1.86 -2.24 -15.25
CA ARG A 322 1.97 -1.11 -14.34
C ARG A 322 1.89 -1.65 -12.91
N LEU A 323 3.06 -1.81 -12.28
CA LEU A 323 3.17 -2.36 -10.94
C LEU A 323 3.23 -1.26 -9.91
N GLY A 324 2.38 -1.36 -8.91
CA GLY A 324 2.51 -0.62 -7.68
C GLY A 324 3.40 -1.36 -6.67
N TYR A 325 3.78 -0.65 -5.63
CA TYR A 325 4.50 -1.13 -4.47
C TYR A 325 3.55 -1.12 -3.27
N GLY A 326 3.36 -2.24 -2.60
CA GLY A 326 2.48 -2.35 -1.44
C GLY A 326 2.88 -3.50 -0.54
N THR A 327 2.97 -3.27 0.78
CA THR A 327 3.52 -4.24 1.70
C THR A 327 2.52 -5.24 2.24
N ASP A 328 1.27 -4.85 2.49
CA ASP A 328 0.25 -5.70 3.12
C ASP A 328 0.77 -6.44 4.38
N LEU A 329 1.45 -5.71 5.26
CA LEU A 329 2.08 -6.26 6.46
C LEU A 329 1.04 -6.56 7.54
N VAL A 330 0.40 -7.70 7.42
CA VAL A 330 -0.61 -8.22 8.36
C VAL A 330 -0.11 -9.42 9.17
N THR A 331 1.09 -9.93 8.88
CA THR A 331 1.68 -11.09 9.54
C THR A 331 3.18 -10.97 9.74
N GLY A 332 3.65 -11.22 10.95
CA GLY A 332 5.07 -11.38 11.24
C GLY A 332 5.91 -10.11 11.34
N TYR A 333 5.43 -9.00 10.80
CA TYR A 333 6.12 -7.70 10.79
C TYR A 333 5.20 -6.59 11.31
N GLN A 334 5.80 -5.43 11.58
CA GLN A 334 5.00 -4.25 11.91
C GLN A 334 4.50 -3.58 10.63
N ASN A 335 3.27 -3.09 10.63
CA ASN A 335 2.59 -2.50 9.47
C ASN A 335 3.24 -1.22 8.91
N TYR A 336 4.27 -0.71 9.56
CA TYR A 336 5.05 0.46 9.14
C TYR A 336 6.46 0.10 8.61
N GLU A 337 6.84 -1.17 8.55
CA GLU A 337 8.13 -1.62 8.00
C GLU A 337 8.07 -1.67 6.45
N CYS A 338 7.62 -0.56 5.88
CA CYS A 338 7.29 -0.45 4.45
C CYS A 338 8.43 -0.85 3.49
N GLY A 339 9.70 -0.70 3.88
CA GLY A 339 10.85 -1.11 3.06
C GLY A 339 10.97 -2.63 2.79
N ARG A 340 10.18 -3.47 3.45
CA ARG A 340 10.26 -4.93 3.29
C ARG A 340 9.77 -5.43 1.93
N GLU A 341 8.81 -4.75 1.32
CA GLU A 341 8.40 -5.11 -0.04
C GLU A 341 9.53 -4.95 -1.04
N TYR A 342 10.39 -3.95 -0.88
CA TYR A 342 11.60 -3.79 -1.69
C TYR A 342 12.50 -5.02 -1.60
N SER A 343 12.73 -5.50 -0.37
CA SER A 343 13.51 -6.72 -0.15
C SER A 343 12.85 -7.94 -0.82
N ALA A 344 11.55 -8.07 -0.72
CA ALA A 344 10.82 -9.18 -1.34
C ALA A 344 10.89 -9.11 -2.88
N LEU A 345 10.67 -7.93 -3.46
CA LEU A 345 10.72 -7.71 -4.91
C LEU A 345 12.11 -8.05 -5.49
N LEU A 346 13.20 -7.54 -4.88
CA LEU A 346 14.56 -7.79 -5.35
C LEU A 346 14.98 -9.25 -5.20
N ARG A 347 14.65 -9.89 -4.07
CA ARG A 347 14.94 -11.32 -3.86
C ARG A 347 14.21 -12.22 -4.86
N ASN A 348 13.06 -11.81 -5.37
CA ASN A 348 12.33 -12.49 -6.42
C ASN A 348 12.81 -12.13 -7.83
N GLY A 349 13.83 -11.26 -7.97
CA GLY A 349 14.49 -10.94 -9.25
C GLY A 349 13.91 -9.72 -9.98
N MET A 350 13.14 -8.87 -9.29
CA MET A 350 12.71 -7.61 -9.89
C MET A 350 13.91 -6.68 -10.10
N ASP A 351 13.95 -6.01 -11.25
CA ASP A 351 14.90 -4.94 -11.52
C ASP A 351 14.77 -3.81 -10.48
N PRO A 352 15.87 -3.34 -9.86
CA PRO A 352 15.82 -2.30 -8.83
C PRO A 352 15.16 -1.00 -9.27
N TYR A 353 15.40 -0.54 -10.51
CA TYR A 353 14.74 0.68 -11.01
C TYR A 353 13.25 0.49 -11.17
N ARG A 354 12.80 -0.70 -11.60
CA ARG A 354 11.38 -1.03 -11.66
C ARG A 354 10.73 -1.01 -10.26
N ALA A 355 11.41 -1.56 -9.25
CA ALA A 355 10.94 -1.54 -7.86
C ALA A 355 10.89 -0.10 -7.28
N LEU A 356 11.91 0.71 -7.55
CA LEU A 356 11.94 2.12 -7.15
C LEU A 356 10.83 2.93 -7.84
N ARG A 357 10.62 2.71 -9.14
CA ARG A 357 9.54 3.36 -9.90
C ARG A 357 8.16 2.96 -9.37
N ALA A 358 7.96 1.68 -9.01
CA ALA A 358 6.74 1.21 -8.38
C ALA A 358 6.48 1.94 -7.05
N ALA A 359 7.50 2.12 -6.21
CA ALA A 359 7.41 2.80 -4.91
C ALA A 359 7.33 4.34 -5.02
N THR A 360 7.45 4.92 -6.19
CA THR A 360 7.50 6.38 -6.41
C THR A 360 6.49 6.81 -7.48
N ALA A 361 6.90 6.96 -8.73
CA ALA A 361 6.08 7.51 -9.81
C ALA A 361 4.81 6.69 -10.09
N GLU A 362 4.90 5.35 -10.12
CA GLU A 362 3.70 4.52 -10.37
C GLU A 362 2.72 4.57 -9.21
N ASN A 363 3.21 4.48 -7.98
CA ASN A 363 2.33 4.63 -6.83
C ASN A 363 1.71 6.03 -6.74
N ALA A 364 2.42 7.08 -7.15
CA ALA A 364 1.84 8.42 -7.23
C ALA A 364 0.63 8.49 -8.19
N ARG A 365 0.69 7.75 -9.31
CA ARG A 365 -0.46 7.58 -10.24
C ARG A 365 -1.58 6.79 -9.59
N ILE A 366 -1.26 5.66 -8.94
CA ILE A 366 -2.24 4.78 -8.27
C ILE A 366 -3.00 5.54 -7.17
N VAL A 367 -2.33 6.39 -6.42
CA VAL A 367 -2.96 7.20 -5.36
C VAL A 367 -3.57 8.52 -5.88
N GLY A 368 -3.56 8.76 -7.20
CA GLY A 368 -4.15 9.95 -7.82
C GLY A 368 -3.40 11.26 -7.51
N ARG A 369 -2.09 11.20 -7.26
CA ARG A 369 -1.28 12.36 -6.86
C ARG A 369 -0.04 12.57 -7.73
N ALA A 370 -0.01 12.00 -8.94
CA ALA A 370 1.15 12.10 -9.84
C ALA A 370 1.54 13.54 -10.20
N ASP A 371 0.61 14.47 -10.17
CA ASP A 371 0.90 15.89 -10.42
C ASP A 371 1.69 16.55 -9.28
N ASP A 372 1.57 16.03 -8.05
CA ASP A 372 2.15 16.64 -6.87
C ASP A 372 3.39 15.90 -6.32
N ILE A 373 3.44 14.56 -6.43
CA ILE A 373 4.46 13.71 -5.77
C ILE A 373 4.97 12.60 -6.70
N GLY A 374 5.90 11.80 -6.21
CA GLY A 374 6.40 10.59 -6.86
C GLY A 374 7.62 10.81 -7.76
N THR A 375 7.95 12.05 -8.10
CA THR A 375 9.17 12.40 -8.84
C THR A 375 9.79 13.67 -8.29
N ILE A 376 11.10 13.85 -8.51
CA ILE A 376 11.83 15.07 -8.14
C ILE A 376 11.89 15.98 -9.37
N GLU A 377 10.86 16.80 -9.51
CA GLU A 377 10.69 17.75 -10.61
C GLU A 377 10.24 19.11 -10.11
N PRO A 378 10.64 20.22 -10.76
CA PRO A 378 10.16 21.57 -10.42
C PRO A 378 8.62 21.66 -10.39
N GLY A 379 8.09 22.30 -9.37
CA GLY A 379 6.64 22.46 -9.14
C GLY A 379 6.02 21.40 -8.24
N LYS A 380 6.61 20.22 -8.10
CA LYS A 380 6.10 19.16 -7.20
C LYS A 380 6.41 19.45 -5.74
N LEU A 381 5.68 18.80 -4.84
CA LEU A 381 5.95 18.86 -3.41
C LEU A 381 7.34 18.29 -3.11
N ALA A 382 8.06 18.91 -2.19
CA ALA A 382 9.34 18.42 -1.73
C ALA A 382 9.12 17.24 -0.74
N ASP A 383 8.68 16.11 -1.29
CA ASP A 383 8.62 14.83 -0.64
C ASP A 383 9.85 14.03 -1.05
N ILE A 384 10.83 13.92 -0.16
CA ILE A 384 12.18 13.43 -0.46
C ILE A 384 12.66 12.50 0.65
N ALA A 385 13.32 11.40 0.27
CA ALA A 385 14.01 10.52 1.19
C ALA A 385 15.47 10.31 0.76
N ALA A 386 16.36 9.93 1.71
CA ALA A 386 17.73 9.62 1.35
C ALA A 386 18.27 8.41 2.14
N TRP A 387 19.11 7.63 1.48
CA TRP A 387 19.49 6.27 1.85
C TRP A 387 21.01 6.13 1.87
N PRO A 388 21.60 5.52 2.92
CA PRO A 388 23.04 5.31 3.00
C PRO A 388 23.50 4.08 2.21
N ARG A 389 22.59 3.12 1.98
CA ARG A 389 22.87 1.86 1.28
C ARG A 389 22.74 2.02 -0.23
N ASP A 390 23.36 1.11 -0.96
CA ASP A 390 23.23 1.06 -2.41
C ASP A 390 21.85 0.52 -2.81
N LEU A 391 21.01 1.38 -3.39
CA LEU A 391 19.65 1.05 -3.81
C LEU A 391 19.60 -0.01 -4.91
N LEU A 392 20.68 -0.19 -5.68
CA LEU A 392 20.70 -1.14 -6.81
C LEU A 392 21.25 -2.52 -6.43
N ALA A 393 22.00 -2.61 -5.33
CA ALA A 393 22.71 -3.82 -4.94
C ALA A 393 22.26 -4.41 -3.60
N ASP A 394 21.65 -3.60 -2.70
CA ASP A 394 21.27 -4.05 -1.36
C ASP A 394 19.73 -4.12 -1.26
N ASP A 395 19.19 -5.34 -1.16
CA ASP A 395 17.76 -5.58 -1.00
C ASP A 395 17.16 -5.00 0.29
N LYS A 396 18.01 -4.62 1.26
CA LYS A 396 17.60 -3.98 2.52
C LYS A 396 17.72 -2.47 2.51
N ALA A 397 18.03 -1.88 1.36
CA ALA A 397 18.33 -0.45 1.29
C ALA A 397 17.18 0.44 1.77
N LEU A 398 15.93 0.07 1.51
CA LEU A 398 14.75 0.83 1.97
C LEU A 398 14.33 0.55 3.44
N LEU A 399 15.12 -0.21 4.19
CA LEU A 399 14.93 -0.37 5.64
C LEU A 399 15.74 0.63 6.47
N ASP A 400 16.63 1.40 5.85
CA ASP A 400 17.59 2.26 6.53
C ASP A 400 17.53 3.70 5.98
N CYS A 401 16.47 4.42 6.34
CA CYS A 401 16.27 5.80 5.92
C CYS A 401 17.14 6.75 6.78
N ALA A 402 18.03 7.52 6.15
CA ALA A 402 18.91 8.46 6.84
C ALA A 402 18.37 9.91 6.83
N PHE A 403 17.49 10.25 5.88
CA PHE A 403 16.88 11.57 5.78
C PHE A 403 15.49 11.46 5.19
N VAL A 404 14.53 12.19 5.73
CA VAL A 404 13.17 12.28 5.17
C VAL A 404 12.63 13.72 5.27
N MET A 405 12.04 14.16 4.18
CA MET A 405 11.34 15.43 4.06
C MET A 405 9.97 15.20 3.43
N LYS A 406 8.93 15.82 3.99
CA LYS A 406 7.57 15.85 3.42
C LYS A 406 7.11 17.31 3.33
N GLU A 407 6.67 17.72 2.15
CA GLU A 407 6.19 19.10 1.89
C GLU A 407 7.20 20.16 2.36
N GLY A 408 8.49 19.94 2.04
CA GLY A 408 9.58 20.85 2.39
C GLY A 408 9.99 20.87 3.86
N ARG A 409 9.37 20.07 4.72
CA ARG A 409 9.71 19.93 6.15
C ARG A 409 10.47 18.65 6.40
N GLU A 410 11.58 18.75 7.10
CA GLU A 410 12.39 17.62 7.56
C GLU A 410 11.75 16.97 8.80
N TYR A 411 11.80 15.65 8.87
CA TYR A 411 11.29 14.85 9.96
C TYR A 411 12.37 13.90 10.51
N PRO A 412 12.27 13.50 11.80
CA PRO A 412 13.18 12.50 12.36
C PRO A 412 13.06 11.16 11.66
N THR A 413 14.19 10.52 11.37
CA THR A 413 14.23 9.15 10.84
C THR A 413 14.09 8.11 11.96
N GLN A 414 13.84 6.85 11.60
CA GLN A 414 13.66 5.76 12.56
C GLN A 414 14.90 5.59 13.45
N CYS A 415 16.09 5.69 12.90
CA CYS A 415 17.35 5.63 13.65
C CYS A 415 17.44 6.68 14.77
N MET A 416 16.93 7.90 14.53
CA MET A 416 16.88 8.96 15.54
C MET A 416 15.79 8.74 16.62
N LEU A 417 14.73 7.99 16.29
CA LEU A 417 13.64 7.68 17.23
C LEU A 417 14.01 6.57 18.21
N GLU A 418 14.83 5.61 17.78
CA GLU A 418 15.27 4.48 18.62
C GLU A 418 16.40 4.86 19.59
N THR A 419 17.07 5.99 19.37
CA THR A 419 18.14 6.51 20.21
C THR A 419 17.66 7.42 21.35
N ARG A 420 16.36 7.61 21.51
CA ARG A 420 15.72 8.37 22.59
C ARG A 420 14.93 7.45 23.53
#